data_bd4114a97b3a1846f51ab504e819b6a0
#
_entry.id   bd4114a97b3a1846f51ab504e819b6a0
#
_cell.length_a   1.000
_cell.length_b   1.000
_cell.length_c   1.000
_cell.angle_alpha   90.00
_cell.angle_beta   90.00
_cell.angle_gamma   90.00
#
_symmetry.space_group_name_H-M   'P 1'
#
loop_
_entity.id
_entity.type
_entity.pdbx_description
1 polymer ?
#
loop_
_entity_poly.entity_id
_entity_poly.type
_entity_poly.pdbx_seq_one_letter_code
_entity_poly.pdbx_strand_id
1 'polypeptide(L)'
;FNSHRRLVLQPSIYDVTLKKRLLMRPVVFDGDTYNTTQNRMYDYDMDKDPLHDYIRVKTTSSRKGDIIAYHDSIYIEYLQHDYRADVHLAMENYRNIIYRDSFSIARGTVNPLRFLEYKFSAFSLTDEKYLPKPVMQLRDTKGEVNLTFLVGKADLDDKNPQNQVELNRLNQELRGIETNPDASLKSFHI
;
A
#
# COMPACT_ATOMS: atom_id res chain seq x y z
N PHE A 1 1.07 30.97 -12.47
CA PHE A 1 2.02 31.35 -11.44
C PHE A 1 2.61 32.74 -11.76
N ASN A 2 2.72 33.59 -10.77
CA ASN A 2 3.19 34.97 -10.98
C ASN A 2 4.73 34.99 -11.06
N SER A 3 5.28 35.66 -12.09
CA SER A 3 6.73 35.75 -12.32
C SER A 3 7.55 36.37 -11.19
N HIS A 4 6.89 37.15 -10.32
CA HIS A 4 7.50 37.84 -9.16
C HIS A 4 7.42 37.05 -7.85
N ARG A 5 7.02 35.78 -7.90
CA ARG A 5 6.83 34.93 -6.73
C ARG A 5 7.67 33.69 -6.77
N ARG A 6 7.97 33.18 -5.59
CA ARG A 6 8.57 31.86 -5.36
C ARG A 6 7.57 30.98 -4.64
N LEU A 7 7.46 29.75 -5.05
CA LEU A 7 6.74 28.71 -4.34
C LEU A 7 7.76 27.71 -3.79
N VAL A 8 7.74 27.50 -2.49
CA VAL A 8 8.57 26.54 -1.79
C VAL A 8 7.67 25.42 -1.28
N LEU A 9 7.98 24.19 -1.68
CA LEU A 9 7.41 22.97 -1.11
C LEU A 9 8.46 22.32 -0.23
N GLN A 10 8.22 22.29 1.07
CA GLN A 10 9.10 21.69 2.06
C GLN A 10 8.53 20.36 2.54
N PRO A 11 8.96 19.22 1.98
CA PRO A 11 8.59 17.91 2.50
C PRO A 11 9.27 17.67 3.86
N SER A 12 8.61 16.91 4.71
CA SER A 12 9.14 16.55 6.02
C SER A 12 8.55 15.23 6.49
N ILE A 13 9.32 14.51 7.30
CA ILE A 13 8.84 13.36 8.05
C ILE A 13 8.71 13.77 9.52
N TYR A 14 7.52 13.61 10.04
CA TYR A 14 7.22 13.90 11.44
C TYR A 14 7.14 12.59 12.23
N ASP A 15 8.04 12.40 13.18
CA ASP A 15 7.96 11.33 14.16
C ASP A 15 6.90 11.69 15.20
N VAL A 16 5.80 10.95 15.19
CA VAL A 16 4.66 11.19 16.09
C VAL A 16 5.01 10.82 17.53
N THR A 17 5.87 9.84 17.71
CA THR A 17 6.28 9.31 19.02
C THR A 17 7.21 10.29 19.74
N LEU A 18 8.26 10.75 19.06
CA LEU A 18 9.24 11.69 19.60
C LEU A 18 8.83 13.15 19.41
N LYS A 19 7.78 13.43 18.67
CA LYS A 19 7.35 14.80 18.29
C LYS A 19 8.45 15.59 17.58
N LYS A 20 9.28 14.90 16.80
CA LYS A 20 10.43 15.47 16.08
C LYS A 20 10.12 15.53 14.59
N ARG A 21 10.51 16.64 13.94
CA ARG A 21 10.38 16.81 12.50
C ARG A 21 11.74 16.72 11.84
N LEU A 22 11.83 15.92 10.79
CA LEU A 22 12.99 15.78 9.93
C LEU A 22 12.65 16.42 8.59
N LEU A 23 13.38 17.46 8.22
CA LEU A 23 13.18 18.17 6.96
C LEU A 23 13.91 17.44 5.84
N MET A 24 13.24 17.33 4.70
CA MET A 24 13.80 16.82 3.45
C MET A 24 14.19 17.99 2.55
N ARG A 25 14.85 17.75 1.42
CA ARG A 25 15.23 18.83 0.52
C ARG A 25 13.99 19.54 -0.03
N PRO A 26 13.93 20.86 0.06
CA PRO A 26 12.80 21.61 -0.49
C PRO A 26 12.80 21.60 -2.02
N VAL A 27 11.62 21.67 -2.60
CA VAL A 27 11.41 21.90 -4.03
C VAL A 27 10.97 23.35 -4.23
N VAL A 28 11.68 24.04 -5.09
CA VAL A 28 11.49 25.47 -5.32
C VAL A 28 11.08 25.74 -6.76
N PHE A 29 10.02 26.49 -6.90
CA PHE A 29 9.51 26.99 -8.17
C PHE A 29 9.67 28.49 -8.18
N ASP A 30 10.64 28.99 -8.94
CA ASP A 30 10.89 30.41 -9.09
C ASP A 30 10.17 30.96 -10.33
N GLY A 31 9.47 32.07 -10.15
CA GLY A 31 9.05 32.88 -11.28
C GLY A 31 10.26 33.54 -11.93
N ASP A 32 10.22 33.73 -13.25
CA ASP A 32 11.35 34.22 -14.03
C ASP A 32 11.92 35.54 -13.51
N THR A 33 11.05 36.47 -13.16
CA THR A 33 11.44 37.78 -12.61
C THR A 33 11.93 37.68 -11.17
N TYR A 34 11.36 36.80 -10.37
CA TYR A 34 11.80 36.57 -9.01
C TYR A 34 13.26 36.14 -8.96
N ASN A 35 13.61 35.13 -9.74
CA ASN A 35 14.98 34.59 -9.78
C ASN A 35 16.00 35.66 -10.18
N THR A 36 15.73 36.44 -11.21
CA THR A 36 16.63 37.49 -11.69
C THR A 36 16.82 38.59 -10.64
N THR A 37 15.75 39.04 -10.01
CA THR A 37 15.79 40.11 -9.00
C THR A 37 16.47 39.63 -7.72
N GLN A 38 16.17 38.43 -7.27
CA GLN A 38 16.73 37.88 -6.05
C GLN A 38 18.23 37.60 -6.16
N ASN A 39 18.69 37.08 -7.29
CA ASN A 39 20.14 36.91 -7.52
C ASN A 39 20.87 38.23 -7.48
N ARG A 40 20.33 39.29 -8.11
CA ARG A 40 20.93 40.63 -8.05
C ARG A 40 20.97 41.16 -6.61
N MET A 41 19.98 40.89 -5.81
CA MET A 41 19.95 41.33 -4.41
C MET A 41 21.02 40.60 -3.59
N TYR A 42 21.15 39.29 -3.77
CA TYR A 42 22.19 38.51 -3.09
C TYR A 42 23.60 38.91 -3.53
N ASP A 43 23.79 39.19 -4.81
CA ASP A 43 25.06 39.66 -5.33
C ASP A 43 25.44 41.04 -4.77
N TYR A 44 24.45 41.92 -4.59
CA TYR A 44 24.62 43.25 -4.05
C TYR A 44 24.93 43.27 -2.56
N ASP A 45 24.15 42.52 -1.78
CA ASP A 45 24.24 42.48 -0.32
C ASP A 45 25.27 41.45 0.16
N MET A 46 25.93 40.73 -0.73
CA MET A 46 26.82 39.57 -0.43
C MET A 46 26.14 38.47 0.43
N ASP A 47 24.85 38.51 0.48
CA ASP A 47 24.04 37.49 1.17
C ASP A 47 23.87 36.23 0.32
N LYS A 48 23.65 35.12 1.01
CA LYS A 48 23.35 33.85 0.34
C LYS A 48 21.89 33.55 0.47
N ASP A 49 21.35 32.82 -0.55
CA ASP A 49 20.01 32.27 -0.46
C ASP A 49 19.90 31.46 0.85
N PRO A 50 18.96 31.78 1.76
CA PRO A 50 18.78 31.06 3.02
C PRO A 50 18.37 29.59 2.79
N LEU A 51 17.82 29.29 1.63
CA LEU A 51 17.55 27.91 1.24
C LEU A 51 18.82 27.31 0.63
N HIS A 52 19.40 26.37 1.36
CA HIS A 52 20.54 25.58 0.86
C HIS A 52 20.01 24.23 0.35
N ASP A 53 20.70 23.66 -0.61
CA ASP A 53 20.44 22.30 -1.12
C ASP A 53 18.96 22.04 -1.48
N TYR A 54 18.45 22.84 -2.39
CA TYR A 54 17.09 22.69 -2.90
C TYR A 54 17.04 22.21 -4.35
N ILE A 55 15.92 21.59 -4.69
CA ILE A 55 15.63 21.16 -6.06
C ILE A 55 14.88 22.30 -6.75
N ARG A 56 15.57 22.97 -7.70
CA ARG A 56 14.94 24.03 -8.49
C ARG A 56 14.22 23.44 -9.69
N VAL A 57 12.95 23.77 -9.81
CA VAL A 57 12.15 23.45 -10.97
C VAL A 57 11.95 24.69 -11.83
N LYS A 58 12.34 24.62 -13.11
CA LYS A 58 12.05 25.70 -14.06
C LYS A 58 10.55 25.68 -14.37
N THR A 59 9.87 26.79 -14.10
CA THR A 59 8.49 26.96 -14.49
C THR A 59 8.42 27.19 -15.99
N THR A 60 7.88 26.25 -16.71
CA THR A 60 7.46 26.48 -18.10
C THR A 60 6.07 27.12 -18.09
N SER A 61 5.81 28.04 -19.00
CA SER A 61 4.53 28.73 -19.13
C SER A 61 3.39 27.81 -19.62
N SER A 62 3.48 26.52 -19.37
CA SER A 62 2.47 25.54 -19.73
C SER A 62 1.18 25.77 -18.94
N ARG A 63 0.06 25.88 -19.65
CA ARG A 63 -1.29 25.97 -19.07
C ARG A 63 -1.79 24.63 -18.51
N LYS A 64 -1.05 23.55 -18.71
CA LYS A 64 -1.32 22.22 -18.15
C LYS A 64 -0.46 22.02 -16.91
N GLY A 65 -1.04 21.43 -15.87
CA GLY A 65 -0.31 21.04 -14.66
C GLY A 65 0.83 20.08 -15.01
N ASP A 66 2.04 20.42 -14.61
CA ASP A 66 3.20 19.54 -14.78
C ASP A 66 3.29 18.59 -13.57
N ILE A 67 3.57 17.32 -13.85
CA ILE A 67 3.84 16.33 -12.81
C ILE A 67 5.35 16.28 -12.61
N ILE A 68 5.79 16.56 -11.41
CA ILE A 68 7.21 16.54 -11.04
C ILE A 68 7.46 15.34 -10.13
N ALA A 69 8.38 14.48 -10.54
CA ALA A 69 8.86 13.40 -9.72
C ALA A 69 9.82 13.95 -8.65
N TYR A 70 9.51 13.70 -7.39
CA TYR A 70 10.36 14.03 -6.27
C TYR A 70 10.95 12.76 -5.68
N HIS A 71 12.27 12.73 -5.53
CA HIS A 71 13.00 11.66 -4.90
C HIS A 71 14.00 12.24 -3.90
N ASP A 72 13.90 11.80 -2.68
CA ASP A 72 14.84 12.15 -1.62
C ASP A 72 14.91 11.02 -0.61
N SER A 73 15.94 11.00 0.22
CA SER A 73 16.15 10.00 1.26
C SER A 73 16.51 10.67 2.57
N ILE A 74 15.97 10.14 3.65
CA ILE A 74 16.25 10.60 5.00
C ILE A 74 16.54 9.41 5.89
N TYR A 75 17.55 9.57 6.76
CA TYR A 75 17.85 8.55 7.74
C TYR A 75 16.80 8.55 8.87
N ILE A 76 16.23 7.38 9.15
CA ILE A 76 15.26 7.15 10.21
C ILE A 76 15.90 6.19 11.22
N GLU A 77 16.02 6.64 12.45
CA GLU A 77 16.67 5.90 13.53
C GLU A 77 15.74 4.81 14.11
N TYR A 78 14.46 5.12 14.27
CA TYR A 78 13.49 4.26 14.96
C TYR A 78 12.44 3.70 14.00
N LEU A 79 12.67 2.51 13.48
CA LEU A 79 11.79 1.89 12.48
C LEU A 79 10.38 1.53 13.01
N GLN A 80 10.21 1.49 14.33
CA GLN A 80 8.97 1.08 15.01
C GLN A 80 8.04 2.25 15.35
N HIS A 81 8.53 3.50 15.19
CA HIS A 81 7.73 4.68 15.46
C HIS A 81 6.67 4.92 14.39
N ASP A 82 5.62 5.63 14.77
CA ASP A 82 4.66 6.17 13.83
C ASP A 82 5.24 7.42 13.19
N TYR A 83 5.21 7.45 11.87
CA TYR A 83 5.67 8.58 11.07
C TYR A 83 4.53 9.15 10.24
N ARG A 84 4.60 10.44 10.01
CA ARG A 84 3.70 11.16 9.12
C ARG A 84 4.52 11.96 8.11
N ALA A 85 4.24 11.77 6.85
CA ALA A 85 4.82 12.56 5.78
C ALA A 85 3.96 13.81 5.55
N ASP A 86 4.54 14.97 5.79
CA ASP A 86 3.88 16.27 5.62
C ASP A 86 4.59 17.06 4.51
N VAL A 87 3.84 17.89 3.81
CA VAL A 87 4.36 18.91 2.91
C VAL A 87 3.90 20.27 3.39
N HIS A 88 4.86 21.17 3.59
CA HIS A 88 4.60 22.56 3.89
C HIS A 88 4.79 23.38 2.62
N LEU A 89 3.82 24.18 2.31
CA LEU A 89 3.80 25.04 1.16
C LEU A 89 3.96 26.50 1.64
N ALA A 90 4.90 27.20 1.05
CA ALA A 90 5.08 28.63 1.26
C ALA A 90 5.17 29.34 -0.08
N MET A 91 4.39 30.38 -0.26
CA MET A 91 4.52 31.30 -1.38
C MET A 91 5.08 32.62 -0.85
N GLU A 92 6.17 33.06 -1.45
CA GLU A 92 6.86 34.28 -1.04
C GLU A 92 7.10 35.23 -2.21
N ASN A 93 7.20 36.48 -1.88
CA ASN A 93 7.76 37.52 -2.73
C ASN A 93 9.12 37.92 -2.18
N TYR A 94 9.75 38.97 -2.74
CA TYR A 94 11.08 39.43 -2.34
C TYR A 94 11.24 39.79 -0.84
N ARG A 95 10.17 40.00 -0.11
CA ARG A 95 10.20 40.50 1.28
C ARG A 95 9.41 39.67 2.27
N ASN A 96 8.33 39.07 1.82
CA ASN A 96 7.36 38.46 2.74
C ASN A 96 6.86 37.12 2.22
N ILE A 97 6.52 36.22 3.16
CA ILE A 97 5.71 35.05 2.86
C ILE A 97 4.26 35.50 2.74
N ILE A 98 3.67 35.32 1.56
CA ILE A 98 2.32 35.76 1.23
C ILE A 98 1.29 34.72 1.64
N TYR A 99 1.66 33.44 1.53
CA TYR A 99 0.75 32.34 1.78
C TYR A 99 1.52 31.17 2.39
N ARG A 100 0.90 30.48 3.33
CA ARG A 100 1.40 29.23 3.91
C ARG A 100 0.27 28.24 4.01
N ASP A 101 0.60 26.99 3.75
CA ASP A 101 -0.30 25.85 3.95
C ASP A 101 0.49 24.62 4.31
N SER A 102 -0.18 23.61 4.84
CA SER A 102 0.45 22.32 5.14
C SER A 102 -0.56 21.19 5.02
N PHE A 103 -0.14 20.09 4.43
CA PHE A 103 -0.97 18.91 4.29
C PHE A 103 -0.18 17.65 4.52
N SER A 104 -0.86 16.65 5.08
CA SER A 104 -0.32 15.31 5.27
C SER A 104 -0.54 14.47 4.02
N ILE A 105 0.51 13.81 3.56
CA ILE A 105 0.45 12.92 2.39
C ILE A 105 0.20 11.47 2.82
N ALA A 106 0.91 11.04 3.85
CA ALA A 106 0.87 9.66 4.31
C ALA A 106 1.15 9.57 5.81
N ARG A 107 0.70 8.47 6.40
CA ARG A 107 1.02 8.10 7.78
C ARG A 107 1.24 6.59 7.85
N GLY A 108 2.21 6.17 8.63
CA GLY A 108 2.50 4.75 8.85
C GLY A 108 3.79 4.53 9.60
N THR A 109 4.24 3.28 9.61
CA THR A 109 5.54 2.88 10.16
C THR A 109 6.47 2.51 9.02
N VAL A 110 7.78 2.70 9.22
CA VAL A 110 8.79 2.34 8.22
C VAL A 110 8.97 0.83 8.13
N ASN A 111 8.79 0.13 9.26
CA ASN A 111 8.82 -1.32 9.28
C ASN A 111 7.39 -1.91 9.22
N PRO A 112 6.86 -2.26 8.05
CA PRO A 112 5.55 -2.86 7.91
C PRO A 112 5.48 -4.26 8.52
N LEU A 113 6.65 -4.88 8.80
CA LEU A 113 6.76 -6.23 9.37
C LEU A 113 7.00 -6.21 10.88
N ARG A 114 6.80 -5.08 11.56
CA ARG A 114 7.04 -4.97 13.02
C ARG A 114 6.27 -6.01 13.83
N PHE A 115 5.14 -6.50 13.32
CA PHE A 115 4.39 -7.59 13.94
C PHE A 115 5.11 -8.95 13.84
N LEU A 116 6.10 -9.10 12.94
CA LEU A 116 6.96 -10.28 12.87
C LEU A 116 8.14 -10.21 13.86
N GLU A 117 8.39 -9.05 14.45
CA GLU A 117 9.38 -8.88 15.52
C GLU A 117 8.86 -9.35 16.87
N TYR A 118 7.59 -9.72 16.98
CA TYR A 118 7.09 -10.43 18.14
C TYR A 118 7.88 -11.72 18.29
N LYS A 119 8.75 -11.74 19.29
CA LYS A 119 9.45 -12.97 19.65
C LYS A 119 8.38 -13.99 20.01
N PHE A 120 8.37 -15.13 19.33
CA PHE A 120 7.46 -16.23 19.63
C PHE A 120 7.49 -16.64 21.13
N SER A 121 8.58 -16.34 21.84
CA SER A 121 8.70 -16.51 23.28
C SER A 121 7.76 -15.60 24.11
N ALA A 122 7.19 -14.55 23.53
CA ALA A 122 6.19 -13.71 24.19
C ALA A 122 4.77 -14.30 24.10
N PHE A 123 4.56 -15.22 23.18
CA PHE A 123 3.34 -16.01 23.12
C PHE A 123 3.53 -17.25 23.99
N SER A 124 3.11 -17.17 25.25
CA SER A 124 2.94 -18.37 26.04
C SER A 124 1.88 -19.22 25.36
N LEU A 125 2.27 -20.41 24.87
CA LEU A 125 1.34 -21.40 24.32
C LEU A 125 0.25 -21.82 25.33
N THR A 126 0.37 -21.39 26.58
CA THR A 126 -0.60 -21.62 27.65
C THR A 126 -1.78 -20.64 27.62
N ASP A 127 -1.70 -19.56 26.91
CA ASP A 127 -2.80 -18.59 26.76
C ASP A 127 -3.68 -18.89 25.54
N GLU A 128 -4.12 -20.14 25.38
CA GLU A 128 -5.14 -20.54 24.39
C GLU A 128 -6.42 -19.71 24.50
N LYS A 129 -6.62 -19.03 25.61
CA LYS A 129 -7.77 -18.16 25.88
C LYS A 129 -7.86 -16.97 24.90
N TYR A 130 -6.74 -16.53 24.33
CA TYR A 130 -6.68 -15.38 23.43
C TYR A 130 -6.51 -15.75 21.96
N LEU A 131 -6.31 -17.03 21.65
CA LEU A 131 -6.34 -17.48 20.26
C LEU A 131 -7.79 -17.60 19.84
N PRO A 132 -8.20 -16.92 18.75
CA PRO A 132 -9.52 -17.15 18.18
C PRO A 132 -9.59 -18.64 17.85
N LYS A 133 -10.55 -19.34 18.46
CA LYS A 133 -10.79 -20.74 18.14
C LYS A 133 -10.99 -20.81 16.63
N PRO A 134 -10.29 -21.71 15.91
CA PRO A 134 -10.51 -21.88 14.49
C PRO A 134 -11.99 -22.20 14.30
N VAL A 135 -12.69 -21.29 13.67
CA VAL A 135 -14.09 -21.53 13.28
C VAL A 135 -14.02 -22.48 12.10
N MET A 136 -14.21 -23.76 12.36
CA MET A 136 -14.41 -24.74 11.29
C MET A 136 -15.71 -24.38 10.56
N GLN A 137 -15.58 -23.73 9.42
CA GLN A 137 -16.72 -23.54 8.52
C GLN A 137 -16.96 -24.86 7.81
N LEU A 138 -17.97 -25.59 8.28
CA LEU A 138 -18.48 -26.76 7.57
C LEU A 138 -19.10 -26.27 6.26
N ARG A 139 -18.49 -26.60 5.14
CA ARG A 139 -19.02 -26.37 3.81
C ARG A 139 -19.74 -27.64 3.35
N ASP A 140 -21.04 -27.55 3.19
CA ASP A 140 -21.80 -28.61 2.50
C ASP A 140 -21.59 -28.45 0.99
N THR A 141 -20.96 -29.43 0.39
CA THR A 141 -20.77 -29.50 -1.07
C THR A 141 -21.65 -30.63 -1.60
N LYS A 142 -22.40 -30.39 -2.68
CA LYS A 142 -23.20 -31.39 -3.37
C LYS A 142 -22.50 -31.71 -4.68
N GLY A 143 -22.26 -32.99 -4.93
CA GLY A 143 -21.84 -33.52 -6.22
C GLY A 143 -23.03 -34.25 -6.87
N GLU A 144 -23.24 -34.05 -8.16
CA GLU A 144 -24.24 -34.77 -8.95
C GLU A 144 -23.53 -35.54 -10.07
N VAL A 145 -23.92 -36.79 -10.24
CA VAL A 145 -23.42 -37.68 -11.29
C VAL A 145 -24.59 -38.17 -12.13
N ASN A 146 -24.53 -37.98 -13.42
CA ASN A 146 -25.57 -38.38 -14.34
C ASN A 146 -25.19 -39.69 -15.05
N LEU A 147 -25.86 -40.78 -14.71
CA LEU A 147 -25.59 -42.10 -15.29
C LEU A 147 -26.77 -42.51 -16.19
N THR A 148 -26.43 -43.07 -17.34
CA THR A 148 -27.41 -43.55 -18.30
C THR A 148 -27.53 -45.08 -18.16
N PHE A 149 -28.72 -45.57 -18.00
CA PHE A 149 -29.04 -46.99 -17.90
C PHE A 149 -29.58 -47.53 -19.22
N LEU A 150 -29.45 -48.84 -19.39
CA LEU A 150 -30.03 -49.53 -20.54
C LEU A 150 -31.53 -49.41 -20.53
N VAL A 151 -32.11 -49.18 -21.71
CA VAL A 151 -33.58 -48.99 -21.84
C VAL A 151 -34.33 -50.22 -21.33
N GLY A 152 -35.18 -49.98 -20.31
CA GLY A 152 -36.00 -51.02 -19.70
C GLY A 152 -35.25 -51.99 -18.76
N LYS A 153 -34.04 -51.63 -18.33
CA LYS A 153 -33.24 -52.41 -17.39
C LYS A 153 -32.61 -51.52 -16.33
N ALA A 154 -32.33 -52.08 -15.16
CA ALA A 154 -31.59 -51.42 -14.11
C ALA A 154 -30.06 -51.52 -14.27
N ASP A 155 -29.61 -52.03 -15.38
CA ASP A 155 -28.19 -52.23 -15.67
C ASP A 155 -27.62 -50.93 -16.28
N LEU A 156 -26.41 -50.56 -15.83
CA LEU A 156 -25.71 -49.42 -16.36
C LEU A 156 -25.27 -49.70 -17.80
N ASP A 157 -25.34 -48.73 -18.68
CA ASP A 157 -24.81 -48.83 -20.03
C ASP A 157 -23.29 -48.68 -20.04
N ASP A 158 -22.54 -49.81 -19.94
CA ASP A 158 -21.07 -49.82 -19.90
C ASP A 158 -20.45 -49.40 -21.24
N LYS A 159 -21.24 -49.40 -22.33
CA LYS A 159 -20.75 -48.97 -23.65
C LYS A 159 -20.85 -47.48 -23.85
N ASN A 160 -21.53 -46.78 -22.96
CA ASN A 160 -21.67 -45.31 -23.02
C ASN A 160 -20.38 -44.66 -22.45
N PRO A 161 -19.59 -43.99 -23.30
CA PRO A 161 -18.34 -43.38 -22.84
C PRO A 161 -18.57 -42.28 -21.78
N GLN A 162 -19.77 -41.68 -21.76
CA GLN A 162 -20.14 -40.68 -20.78
C GLN A 162 -20.29 -41.25 -19.36
N ASN A 163 -20.80 -42.50 -19.26
CA ASN A 163 -20.90 -43.16 -17.96
C ASN A 163 -19.51 -43.43 -17.36
N GLN A 164 -18.49 -43.78 -18.19
CA GLN A 164 -17.14 -43.99 -17.70
C GLN A 164 -16.50 -42.70 -17.20
N VAL A 165 -16.74 -41.57 -17.85
CA VAL A 165 -16.24 -40.26 -17.41
C VAL A 165 -16.87 -39.89 -16.08
N GLU A 166 -18.19 -40.01 -15.96
CA GLU A 166 -18.91 -39.69 -14.73
C GLU A 166 -18.54 -40.59 -13.55
N LEU A 167 -18.35 -41.88 -13.78
CA LEU A 167 -17.89 -42.82 -12.76
C LEU A 167 -16.44 -42.53 -12.32
N ASN A 168 -15.57 -42.16 -13.25
CA ASN A 168 -14.20 -41.74 -12.90
C ASN A 168 -14.22 -40.47 -12.05
N ARG A 169 -15.07 -39.51 -12.39
CA ARG A 169 -15.24 -38.31 -11.62
C ARG A 169 -15.76 -38.61 -10.20
N LEU A 170 -16.79 -39.44 -10.06
CA LEU A 170 -17.28 -39.90 -8.77
C LEU A 170 -16.18 -40.55 -7.92
N ASN A 171 -15.41 -41.44 -8.52
CA ASN A 171 -14.30 -42.11 -7.86
C ASN A 171 -13.23 -41.10 -7.36
N GLN A 172 -12.94 -40.06 -8.14
CA GLN A 172 -11.99 -39.04 -7.74
C GLN A 172 -12.54 -38.22 -6.55
N GLU A 173 -13.81 -37.86 -6.58
CA GLU A 173 -14.47 -37.13 -5.48
C GLU A 173 -14.50 -37.97 -4.19
N LEU A 174 -14.84 -39.24 -4.29
CA LEU A 174 -14.84 -40.17 -3.15
C LEU A 174 -13.43 -40.36 -2.55
N ARG A 175 -12.42 -40.54 -3.38
CA ARG A 175 -11.03 -40.62 -2.92
C ARG A 175 -10.58 -39.30 -2.26
N GLY A 176 -11.03 -38.17 -2.78
CA GLY A 176 -10.76 -36.86 -2.15
C GLY A 176 -11.35 -36.78 -0.74
N ILE A 177 -12.53 -37.37 -0.51
CA ILE A 177 -13.15 -37.43 0.81
C ILE A 177 -12.40 -38.40 1.74
N GLU A 178 -12.00 -39.60 1.22
CA GLU A 178 -11.26 -40.58 2.02
C GLU A 178 -9.89 -40.08 2.47
N THR A 179 -9.23 -39.28 1.66
CA THR A 179 -7.88 -38.75 1.97
C THR A 179 -7.91 -37.50 2.85
N ASN A 180 -9.05 -36.88 2.99
CA ASN A 180 -9.20 -35.66 3.79
C ASN A 180 -9.83 -35.98 5.16
N PRO A 181 -9.06 -35.90 6.28
CA PRO A 181 -9.57 -36.21 7.62
C PRO A 181 -10.72 -35.30 8.09
N ASP A 182 -10.84 -34.13 7.47
CA ASP A 182 -11.85 -33.12 7.82
C ASP A 182 -13.12 -33.21 6.93
N ALA A 183 -13.17 -34.16 6.02
CA ALA A 183 -14.31 -34.39 5.13
C ALA A 183 -15.08 -35.63 5.52
N SER A 184 -16.41 -35.57 5.42
CA SER A 184 -17.28 -36.72 5.64
C SER A 184 -18.43 -36.76 4.64
N LEU A 185 -18.74 -37.94 4.15
CA LEU A 185 -19.91 -38.15 3.30
C LEU A 185 -21.18 -38.18 4.17
N LYS A 186 -22.09 -37.25 3.96
CA LYS A 186 -23.33 -37.14 4.75
C LYS A 186 -24.45 -38.05 4.22
N SER A 187 -24.62 -38.06 2.91
CA SER A 187 -25.68 -38.86 2.26
C SER A 187 -25.35 -39.14 0.81
N PHE A 188 -25.84 -40.21 0.31
CA PHE A 188 -25.77 -40.61 -1.09
C PHE A 188 -27.16 -41.03 -1.52
N HIS A 189 -27.66 -40.47 -2.62
CA HIS A 189 -28.98 -40.75 -3.17
C HIS A 189 -28.82 -41.21 -4.62
N ILE A 190 -29.54 -42.27 -4.98
CA ILE A 190 -29.60 -42.80 -6.35
C ILE A 190 -31.01 -42.60 -6.85
#